data_d9fcb31904bc5b23acbc9856d54c6fa4
#
_entry.id   d9fcb31904bc5b23acbc9856d54c6fa4
#
_cell.length_a   1.000
_cell.length_b   1.000
_cell.length_c   1.000
_cell.angle_alpha   90.00
_cell.angle_beta   90.00
_cell.angle_gamma   90.00
#
_symmetry.space_group_name_H-M   'P 1'
#
loop_
_entity.id
_entity.type
_entity.pdbx_description
1 polymer ?
#
loop_
_entity_poly.entity_id
_entity_poly.type
_entity_poly.pdbx_seq_one_letter_code
_entity_poly.pdbx_strand_id
1 'polypeptide(L)'
;MIIGISGGTGSGKTTVAQKIISSVGVKNVVYLQQDAYYRNLGDMPVDLRHKVNFDHPDAFDTELLMNHIEALREGESIEQPIYDYATHSRRPETTHIEPRPVIIIEGILAFANPQMRALMDMKIFVDTDPDIRFIRRLDRDVHERGRSVESIISQYTTTVRPMHLQFVEPSKRYADIIIPEGGYNDVGMDLITCKLRSILAGSAAEDEIPIHSDGSNGSDRSQVRG
;
A
#
# COMPACT_ATOMS: atom_id res chain seq x y z
N MET A 1 -7.88 -0.49 9.32
CA MET A 1 -8.27 -0.96 7.98
C MET A 1 -7.06 -0.99 7.07
N ILE A 2 -6.83 -2.08 6.33
CA ILE A 2 -5.66 -2.26 5.46
C ILE A 2 -6.12 -2.39 3.99
N ILE A 3 -5.60 -1.53 3.12
CA ILE A 3 -5.94 -1.48 1.69
C ILE A 3 -4.71 -1.80 0.88
N GLY A 4 -4.78 -2.86 0.06
CA GLY A 4 -3.75 -3.18 -0.92
C GLY A 4 -4.08 -2.59 -2.29
N ILE A 5 -3.09 -1.96 -2.93
CA ILE A 5 -3.21 -1.44 -4.30
C ILE A 5 -2.11 -2.07 -5.15
N SER A 6 -2.51 -2.91 -6.11
CA SER A 6 -1.59 -3.57 -7.03
C SER A 6 -1.92 -3.24 -8.50
N GLY A 7 -1.02 -3.61 -9.40
CA GLY A 7 -1.15 -3.39 -10.84
C GLY A 7 0.22 -3.19 -11.50
N GLY A 8 0.28 -3.24 -12.81
CA GLY A 8 1.53 -3.12 -13.55
C GLY A 8 2.25 -1.77 -13.36
N THR A 9 3.55 -1.75 -13.63
CA THR A 9 4.27 -0.46 -13.69
C THR A 9 3.61 0.47 -14.72
N GLY A 10 3.47 1.76 -14.38
CA GLY A 10 2.77 2.74 -15.23
C GLY A 10 1.24 2.64 -15.23
N SER A 11 0.62 1.75 -14.44
CA SER A 11 -0.85 1.62 -14.41
C SER A 11 -1.58 2.78 -13.71
N GLY A 12 -0.89 3.58 -12.91
CA GLY A 12 -1.51 4.68 -12.15
C GLY A 12 -1.89 4.30 -10.71
N LYS A 13 -1.31 3.26 -10.13
CA LYS A 13 -1.49 2.86 -8.71
C LYS A 13 -1.27 4.01 -7.74
N THR A 14 -0.15 4.72 -7.90
CA THR A 14 0.21 5.86 -7.06
C THR A 14 -0.84 6.98 -7.15
N THR A 15 -1.38 7.24 -8.34
CA THR A 15 -2.47 8.21 -8.53
C THR A 15 -3.74 7.78 -7.81
N VAL A 16 -4.10 6.49 -7.87
CA VAL A 16 -5.22 5.91 -7.11
C VAL A 16 -4.99 6.07 -5.61
N ALA A 17 -3.81 5.69 -5.11
CA ALA A 17 -3.46 5.85 -3.69
C ALA A 17 -3.59 7.32 -3.24
N GLN A 18 -3.04 8.26 -4.00
CA GLN A 18 -3.09 9.70 -3.68
C GLN A 18 -4.52 10.26 -3.68
N LYS A 19 -5.37 9.84 -4.62
CA LYS A 19 -6.80 10.22 -4.62
C LYS A 19 -7.51 9.69 -3.38
N ILE A 20 -7.26 8.44 -2.96
CA ILE A 20 -7.81 7.88 -1.72
C ILE A 20 -7.32 8.69 -0.51
N ILE A 21 -6.01 8.91 -0.38
CA ILE A 21 -5.42 9.68 0.73
C ILE A 21 -6.03 11.07 0.83
N SER A 22 -6.14 11.77 -0.30
CA SER A 22 -6.75 13.12 -0.35
C SER A 22 -8.22 13.10 0.07
N SER A 23 -8.95 12.04 -0.26
CA SER A 23 -10.38 11.89 0.02
C SER A 23 -10.68 11.60 1.49
N VAL A 24 -9.86 10.76 2.15
CA VAL A 24 -10.06 10.35 3.55
C VAL A 24 -9.26 11.21 4.54
N GLY A 25 -8.35 12.03 4.02
CA GLY A 25 -7.48 12.93 4.79
C GLY A 25 -6.14 12.28 5.18
N VAL A 26 -5.06 13.00 4.91
CA VAL A 26 -3.66 12.54 5.13
C VAL A 26 -3.40 12.09 6.57
N LYS A 27 -4.06 12.72 7.55
CA LYS A 27 -3.91 12.42 8.98
C LYS A 27 -4.45 11.04 9.36
N ASN A 28 -5.31 10.45 8.53
CA ASN A 28 -5.96 9.16 8.78
C ASN A 28 -5.25 7.99 8.11
N VAL A 29 -4.20 8.24 7.32
CA VAL A 29 -3.60 7.24 6.44
C VAL A 29 -2.10 7.08 6.69
N VAL A 30 -1.66 5.83 6.86
CA VAL A 30 -0.28 5.41 6.62
C VAL A 30 -0.17 4.95 5.17
N TYR A 31 0.80 5.45 4.44
CA TYR A 31 1.08 5.04 3.06
C TYR A 31 2.41 4.33 2.96
N LEU A 32 2.37 3.02 2.70
CA LEU A 32 3.53 2.16 2.55
C LEU A 32 3.71 1.80 1.08
N GLN A 33 4.80 2.27 0.49
CA GLN A 33 5.21 1.86 -0.85
C GLN A 33 6.06 0.59 -0.75
N GLN A 34 5.65 -0.47 -1.44
CA GLN A 34 6.43 -1.72 -1.50
C GLN A 34 7.87 -1.48 -1.98
N ASP A 35 8.06 -0.50 -2.85
CA ASP A 35 9.38 -0.14 -3.39
C ASP A 35 10.37 0.35 -2.31
N ALA A 36 9.91 0.82 -1.15
CA ALA A 36 10.78 1.13 -0.01
C ALA A 36 11.39 -0.13 0.61
N TYR A 37 10.78 -1.29 0.38
CA TYR A 37 11.15 -2.57 0.99
C TYR A 37 11.96 -3.49 0.06
N TYR A 38 12.60 -2.96 -0.98
CA TYR A 38 13.61 -3.74 -1.69
C TYR A 38 14.70 -4.22 -0.72
N ARG A 39 15.18 -5.45 -0.93
CA ARG A 39 16.28 -5.99 -0.13
C ARG A 39 17.49 -5.07 -0.22
N ASN A 40 18.19 -4.95 0.90
CA ASN A 40 19.43 -4.18 0.92
C ASN A 40 20.53 -4.94 0.14
N LEU A 41 21.04 -4.30 -0.90
CA LEU A 41 22.14 -4.83 -1.72
C LEU A 41 23.50 -4.21 -1.32
N GLY A 42 23.60 -3.62 -0.12
CA GLY A 42 24.82 -2.93 0.35
C GLY A 42 26.08 -3.80 0.30
N ASP A 43 25.97 -5.11 0.52
CA ASP A 43 27.09 -6.05 0.47
C ASP A 43 27.47 -6.48 -0.96
N MET A 44 26.63 -6.16 -1.97
CA MET A 44 26.92 -6.47 -3.37
C MET A 44 27.72 -5.34 -4.01
N PRO A 45 28.75 -5.64 -4.85
CA PRO A 45 29.44 -4.62 -5.65
C PRO A 45 28.47 -3.78 -6.48
N VAL A 46 28.68 -2.45 -6.50
CA VAL A 46 27.76 -1.48 -7.10
C VAL A 46 27.49 -1.78 -8.58
N ASP A 47 28.51 -2.19 -9.31
CA ASP A 47 28.44 -2.56 -10.73
C ASP A 47 27.62 -3.82 -11.02
N LEU A 48 27.28 -4.60 -10.01
CA LEU A 48 26.43 -5.79 -10.12
C LEU A 48 24.97 -5.54 -9.71
N ARG A 49 24.70 -4.51 -8.90
CA ARG A 49 23.34 -4.24 -8.36
C ARG A 49 22.33 -3.96 -9.46
N HIS A 50 22.73 -3.29 -10.55
CA HIS A 50 21.85 -3.00 -11.68
C HIS A 50 21.40 -4.26 -12.45
N LYS A 51 22.05 -5.42 -12.23
CA LYS A 51 21.71 -6.71 -12.86
C LYS A 51 20.63 -7.46 -12.09
N VAL A 52 20.29 -7.02 -10.88
CA VAL A 52 19.25 -7.64 -10.06
C VAL A 52 17.87 -7.41 -10.72
N ASN A 53 17.05 -8.45 -10.73
CA ASN A 53 15.69 -8.35 -11.23
C ASN A 53 14.76 -7.79 -10.15
N PHE A 54 14.58 -6.48 -10.14
CA PHE A 54 13.73 -5.77 -9.17
C PHE A 54 12.22 -5.99 -9.37
N ASP A 55 11.82 -6.64 -10.45
CA ASP A 55 10.43 -6.99 -10.70
C ASP A 55 10.07 -8.43 -10.23
N HIS A 56 11.06 -9.17 -9.67
CA HIS A 56 10.84 -10.50 -9.08
C HIS A 56 10.45 -10.40 -7.60
N PRO A 57 9.54 -11.27 -7.08
CA PRO A 57 9.15 -11.27 -5.66
C PRO A 57 10.33 -11.33 -4.68
N ASP A 58 11.38 -12.08 -5.00
CA ASP A 58 12.57 -12.23 -4.15
C ASP A 58 13.39 -10.93 -3.99
N ALA A 59 13.14 -9.92 -4.82
CA ALA A 59 13.79 -8.61 -4.68
C ALA A 59 13.28 -7.84 -3.45
N PHE A 60 12.15 -8.23 -2.89
CA PHE A 60 11.52 -7.53 -1.78
C PHE A 60 11.75 -8.23 -0.44
N ASP A 61 11.88 -7.46 0.60
CA ASP A 61 11.86 -7.89 1.99
C ASP A 61 10.40 -7.91 2.47
N THR A 62 9.68 -8.92 1.99
CA THR A 62 8.24 -9.06 2.27
C THR A 62 7.98 -9.32 3.75
N GLU A 63 8.90 -10.01 4.43
CA GLU A 63 8.79 -10.28 5.87
C GLU A 63 8.83 -8.97 6.68
N LEU A 64 9.81 -8.10 6.41
CA LEU A 64 9.89 -6.79 7.06
C LEU A 64 8.63 -5.94 6.80
N LEU A 65 8.12 -5.94 5.55
CA LEU A 65 6.89 -5.22 5.22
C LEU A 65 5.68 -5.76 6.00
N MET A 66 5.53 -7.08 6.10
CA MET A 66 4.44 -7.70 6.88
C MET A 66 4.56 -7.38 8.37
N ASN A 67 5.75 -7.47 8.95
CA ASN A 67 5.98 -7.10 10.36
C ASN A 67 5.61 -5.64 10.63
N HIS A 68 5.94 -4.73 9.73
CA HIS A 68 5.58 -3.31 9.85
C HIS A 68 4.06 -3.10 9.75
N ILE A 69 3.37 -3.83 8.88
CA ILE A 69 1.91 -3.76 8.75
C ILE A 69 1.25 -4.25 10.04
N GLU A 70 1.74 -5.36 10.62
CA GLU A 70 1.20 -5.93 11.86
C GLU A 70 1.44 -5.00 13.04
N ALA A 71 2.64 -4.44 13.21
CA ALA A 71 2.95 -3.45 14.25
C ALA A 71 2.02 -2.23 14.16
N LEU A 72 1.85 -1.64 12.96
CA LEU A 72 0.94 -0.51 12.77
C LEU A 72 -0.52 -0.86 13.07
N ARG A 73 -0.96 -2.09 12.79
CA ARG A 73 -2.30 -2.60 13.12
C ARG A 73 -2.51 -2.73 14.62
N GLU A 74 -1.45 -3.08 15.35
CA GLU A 74 -1.44 -3.20 16.81
C GLU A 74 -1.27 -1.85 17.54
N GLY A 75 -1.11 -0.76 16.77
CA GLY A 75 -0.96 0.59 17.30
C GLY A 75 0.49 0.97 17.62
N GLU A 76 1.45 0.21 17.14
CA GLU A 76 2.88 0.48 17.31
C GLU A 76 3.44 1.29 16.11
N SER A 77 4.38 2.18 16.39
CA SER A 77 5.11 2.92 15.36
C SER A 77 6.18 2.04 14.71
N ILE A 78 6.58 2.40 13.49
CA ILE A 78 7.60 1.68 12.73
C ILE A 78 8.69 2.60 12.21
N GLU A 79 9.84 2.01 11.87
CA GLU A 79 10.95 2.66 11.18
C GLU A 79 11.02 2.18 9.73
N GLN A 80 10.31 2.88 8.83
CA GLN A 80 10.28 2.52 7.41
C GLN A 80 11.64 2.73 6.76
N PRO A 81 12.19 1.73 6.02
CA PRO A 81 13.43 1.90 5.30
C PRO A 81 13.31 2.95 4.18
N ILE A 82 14.40 3.68 3.94
CA ILE A 82 14.54 4.58 2.79
C ILE A 82 15.41 3.87 1.75
N TYR A 83 14.82 3.62 0.57
CA TYR A 83 15.52 2.99 -0.53
C TYR A 83 16.09 4.03 -1.50
N ASP A 84 17.37 3.92 -1.79
CA ASP A 84 18.07 4.78 -2.76
C ASP A 84 18.15 4.07 -4.12
N TYR A 85 17.36 4.57 -5.07
CA TYR A 85 17.32 4.02 -6.43
C TYR A 85 18.59 4.26 -7.25
N ALA A 86 19.41 5.24 -6.87
CA ALA A 86 20.66 5.52 -7.58
C ALA A 86 21.76 4.51 -7.22
N THR A 87 21.81 4.10 -5.96
CA THR A 87 22.79 3.15 -5.44
C THR A 87 22.25 1.72 -5.32
N HIS A 88 20.97 1.51 -5.55
CA HIS A 88 20.25 0.25 -5.35
C HIS A 88 20.50 -0.36 -3.96
N SER A 89 20.40 0.47 -2.92
CA SER A 89 20.59 0.04 -1.53
C SER A 89 19.68 0.81 -0.57
N ARG A 90 19.50 0.28 0.64
CA ARG A 90 18.83 1.01 1.72
C ARG A 90 19.78 2.04 2.31
N ARG A 91 19.27 3.20 2.67
CA ARG A 91 20.02 4.18 3.46
C ARG A 91 20.09 3.74 4.91
N PRO A 92 21.08 4.22 5.69
CA PRO A 92 21.11 4.00 7.14
C PRO A 92 19.93 4.65 7.87
N GLU A 93 19.43 5.78 7.36
CA GLU A 93 18.31 6.51 7.92
C GLU A 93 17.00 5.80 7.59
N THR A 94 16.03 5.96 8.50
CA THR A 94 14.67 5.47 8.37
C THR A 94 13.67 6.63 8.42
N THR A 95 12.43 6.35 8.11
CA THR A 95 11.33 7.29 8.33
C THR A 95 10.44 6.74 9.44
N HIS A 96 10.33 7.49 10.55
CA HIS A 96 9.42 7.16 11.64
C HIS A 96 7.97 7.35 11.19
N ILE A 97 7.14 6.32 11.37
CA ILE A 97 5.73 6.32 10.99
C ILE A 97 4.87 5.91 12.17
N GLU A 98 3.98 6.81 12.57
CA GLU A 98 2.97 6.55 13.59
C GLU A 98 1.76 5.80 13.02
N PRO A 99 1.10 4.93 13.81
CA PRO A 99 -0.10 4.23 13.38
C PRO A 99 -1.24 5.18 13.05
N ARG A 100 -2.07 4.80 12.08
CA ARG A 100 -3.27 5.54 11.65
C ARG A 100 -4.40 4.55 11.36
N PRO A 101 -5.67 5.01 11.35
CA PRO A 101 -6.83 4.15 11.11
C PRO A 101 -6.81 3.39 9.79
N VAL A 102 -6.18 3.95 8.75
CA VAL A 102 -6.05 3.35 7.42
C VAL A 102 -4.60 3.13 7.07
N ILE A 103 -4.26 1.93 6.60
CA ILE A 103 -2.95 1.59 6.05
C ILE A 103 -3.14 1.28 4.56
N ILE A 104 -2.46 2.01 3.69
CA ILE A 104 -2.43 1.73 2.25
C ILE A 104 -1.08 1.13 1.89
N ILE A 105 -1.10 -0.03 1.26
CA ILE A 105 0.08 -0.72 0.73
C ILE A 105 0.01 -0.65 -0.79
N GLU A 106 0.97 -0.01 -1.44
CA GLU A 106 1.03 0.12 -2.88
C GLU A 106 2.27 -0.58 -3.45
N GLY A 107 2.08 -1.41 -4.47
CA GLY A 107 3.21 -2.03 -5.16
C GLY A 107 2.80 -2.95 -6.30
N ILE A 108 3.76 -3.19 -7.21
CA ILE A 108 3.51 -4.09 -8.35
C ILE A 108 3.28 -5.54 -7.92
N LEU A 109 3.85 -5.95 -6.80
CA LEU A 109 3.78 -7.30 -6.24
C LEU A 109 3.04 -7.36 -4.89
N ALA A 110 2.25 -6.32 -4.56
CA ALA A 110 1.51 -6.26 -3.30
C ALA A 110 0.57 -7.46 -3.10
N PHE A 111 0.12 -8.11 -4.18
CA PHE A 111 -0.74 -9.29 -4.13
C PHE A 111 0.00 -10.62 -4.42
N ALA A 112 1.32 -10.61 -4.58
CA ALA A 112 2.06 -11.83 -4.91
C ALA A 112 2.11 -12.82 -3.72
N ASN A 113 2.33 -12.32 -2.49
CA ASN A 113 2.44 -13.15 -1.30
C ASN A 113 1.05 -13.45 -0.68
N PRO A 114 0.68 -14.74 -0.44
CA PRO A 114 -0.61 -15.10 0.16
C PRO A 114 -0.81 -14.58 1.58
N GLN A 115 0.23 -14.56 2.41
CA GLN A 115 0.14 -14.08 3.79
C GLN A 115 -0.10 -12.57 3.82
N MET A 116 0.61 -11.80 2.98
CA MET A 116 0.38 -10.37 2.85
C MET A 116 -1.05 -10.05 2.37
N ARG A 117 -1.59 -10.84 1.40
CA ARG A 117 -3.00 -10.68 0.98
C ARG A 117 -4.00 -10.92 2.11
N ALA A 118 -3.69 -11.85 3.02
CA ALA A 118 -4.56 -12.17 4.17
C ALA A 118 -4.63 -11.03 5.20
N LEU A 119 -3.66 -10.12 5.23
CA LEU A 119 -3.68 -8.92 6.06
C LEU A 119 -4.60 -7.82 5.51
N MET A 120 -4.95 -7.88 4.23
CA MET A 120 -5.66 -6.80 3.53
C MET A 120 -7.18 -6.97 3.62
N ASP A 121 -7.87 -5.93 4.12
CA ASP A 121 -9.33 -5.83 4.16
C ASP A 121 -9.94 -5.51 2.78
N MET A 122 -9.20 -4.77 1.95
CA MET A 122 -9.61 -4.40 0.59
C MET A 122 -8.43 -4.49 -0.37
N LYS A 123 -8.63 -5.14 -1.51
CA LYS A 123 -7.62 -5.34 -2.55
C LYS A 123 -8.08 -4.71 -3.86
N ILE A 124 -7.36 -3.67 -4.31
CA ILE A 124 -7.65 -2.89 -5.51
C ILE A 124 -6.59 -3.20 -6.56
N PHE A 125 -7.00 -3.71 -7.71
CA PHE A 125 -6.10 -3.88 -8.85
C PHE A 125 -6.33 -2.78 -9.88
N VAL A 126 -5.25 -2.07 -10.23
CA VAL A 126 -5.29 -0.98 -11.22
C VAL A 126 -4.92 -1.55 -12.58
N ASP A 127 -5.93 -1.65 -13.44
CA ASP A 127 -5.85 -2.28 -14.76
C ASP A 127 -5.79 -1.21 -15.85
N THR A 128 -4.68 -1.16 -16.55
CA THR A 128 -4.43 -0.22 -17.66
C THR A 128 -3.75 -0.98 -18.79
N ASP A 129 -4.10 -0.68 -19.99
CA ASP A 129 -3.58 -1.34 -21.19
C ASP A 129 -2.03 -1.30 -21.25
N PRO A 130 -1.40 -2.39 -21.72
CA PRO A 130 0.06 -2.52 -21.68
C PRO A 130 0.82 -1.44 -22.44
N ASP A 131 0.29 -0.95 -23.56
CA ASP A 131 0.88 0.13 -24.36
C ASP A 131 0.84 1.46 -23.61
N ILE A 132 -0.30 1.80 -22.99
CA ILE A 132 -0.45 3.00 -22.17
C ILE A 132 0.50 2.95 -20.96
N ARG A 133 0.60 1.79 -20.30
CA ARG A 133 1.52 1.60 -19.18
C ARG A 133 2.98 1.79 -19.61
N PHE A 134 3.34 1.25 -20.77
CA PHE A 134 4.70 1.39 -21.30
C PHE A 134 5.03 2.83 -21.66
N ILE A 135 4.12 3.54 -22.32
CA ILE A 135 4.28 4.97 -22.66
C ILE A 135 4.48 5.80 -21.39
N ARG A 136 3.63 5.62 -20.36
CA ARG A 136 3.74 6.33 -19.09
C ARG A 136 5.06 6.01 -18.36
N ARG A 137 5.50 4.75 -18.39
CA ARG A 137 6.79 4.35 -17.82
C ARG A 137 7.95 4.99 -18.57
N LEU A 138 7.92 4.98 -19.90
CA LEU A 138 8.95 5.56 -20.75
C LEU A 138 9.12 7.05 -20.45
N ASP A 139 8.01 7.79 -20.46
CA ASP A 139 7.97 9.23 -20.19
C ASP A 139 8.56 9.54 -18.79
N ARG A 140 8.06 8.88 -17.76
CA ARG A 140 8.56 9.05 -16.39
C ARG A 140 10.05 8.73 -16.28
N ASP A 141 10.50 7.57 -16.79
CA ASP A 141 11.87 7.10 -16.60
C ASP A 141 12.88 7.96 -17.38
N VAL A 142 12.47 8.57 -18.51
CA VAL A 142 13.27 9.56 -19.25
C VAL A 142 13.36 10.89 -18.48
N HIS A 143 12.20 11.48 -18.12
CA HIS A 143 12.17 12.85 -17.60
C HIS A 143 12.50 12.95 -16.11
N GLU A 144 12.08 11.97 -15.30
CA GLU A 144 12.28 12.03 -13.84
C GLU A 144 13.51 11.25 -13.38
N ARG A 145 13.92 10.19 -14.11
CA ARG A 145 15.03 9.31 -13.72
C ARG A 145 16.26 9.43 -14.60
N GLY A 146 16.21 10.24 -15.66
CA GLY A 146 17.33 10.51 -16.56
C GLY A 146 17.85 9.29 -17.33
N ARG A 147 16.98 8.27 -17.57
CA ARG A 147 17.36 7.03 -18.24
C ARG A 147 17.28 7.18 -19.76
N SER A 148 18.14 6.43 -20.48
CA SER A 148 18.02 6.37 -21.95
C SER A 148 16.86 5.48 -22.39
N VAL A 149 16.25 5.81 -23.53
CA VAL A 149 15.16 5.07 -24.14
C VAL A 149 15.55 3.60 -24.36
N GLU A 150 16.77 3.35 -24.86
CA GLU A 150 17.30 2.02 -25.14
C GLU A 150 17.38 1.18 -23.85
N SER A 151 17.85 1.79 -22.74
CA SER A 151 17.94 1.13 -21.44
C SER A 151 16.55 0.73 -20.92
N ILE A 152 15.55 1.61 -21.09
CA ILE A 152 14.18 1.37 -20.64
C ILE A 152 13.54 0.25 -21.48
N ILE A 153 13.68 0.28 -22.79
CA ILE A 153 13.16 -0.75 -23.71
C ILE A 153 13.78 -2.10 -23.40
N SER A 154 15.11 -2.15 -23.25
CA SER A 154 15.85 -3.36 -22.92
C SER A 154 15.34 -3.98 -21.61
N GLN A 155 15.28 -3.20 -20.53
CA GLN A 155 14.78 -3.67 -19.24
C GLN A 155 13.31 -4.12 -19.33
N TYR A 156 12.47 -3.36 -20.07
CA TYR A 156 11.05 -3.71 -20.19
C TYR A 156 10.86 -5.07 -20.86
N THR A 157 11.61 -5.34 -21.92
CA THR A 157 11.49 -6.59 -22.68
C THR A 157 12.13 -7.78 -21.97
N THR A 158 13.25 -7.57 -21.27
CA THR A 158 14.02 -8.66 -20.65
C THR A 158 13.54 -9.03 -19.24
N THR A 159 13.02 -8.08 -18.46
CA THR A 159 12.63 -8.31 -17.06
C THR A 159 11.20 -7.89 -16.78
N VAL A 160 10.83 -6.62 -17.00
CA VAL A 160 9.56 -6.05 -16.54
C VAL A 160 8.35 -6.79 -17.11
N ARG A 161 8.30 -6.98 -18.45
CA ARG A 161 7.19 -7.66 -19.10
C ARG A 161 7.11 -9.15 -18.74
N PRO A 162 8.19 -9.95 -18.74
CA PRO A 162 8.15 -11.33 -18.25
C PRO A 162 7.66 -11.44 -16.80
N MET A 163 8.16 -10.61 -15.89
CA MET A 163 7.74 -10.64 -14.48
C MET A 163 6.29 -10.17 -14.30
N HIS A 164 5.87 -9.18 -15.08
CA HIS A 164 4.46 -8.76 -15.08
C HIS A 164 3.54 -9.92 -15.46
N LEU A 165 3.84 -10.66 -16.53
CA LEU A 165 3.03 -11.79 -16.98
C LEU A 165 3.07 -12.97 -16.01
N GLN A 166 4.18 -13.15 -15.30
CA GLN A 166 4.36 -14.25 -14.36
C GLN A 166 3.73 -14.00 -12.99
N PHE A 167 3.84 -12.78 -12.46
CA PHE A 167 3.49 -12.48 -11.07
C PHE A 167 2.40 -11.43 -10.93
N VAL A 168 2.45 -10.33 -11.70
CA VAL A 168 1.54 -9.21 -11.52
C VAL A 168 0.17 -9.49 -12.11
N GLU A 169 0.11 -9.83 -13.39
CA GLU A 169 -1.16 -10.09 -14.11
C GLU A 169 -1.96 -11.24 -13.46
N PRO A 170 -1.36 -12.39 -13.11
CA PRO A 170 -2.11 -13.44 -12.42
C PRO A 170 -2.64 -13.05 -11.05
N SER A 171 -2.05 -12.06 -10.39
CA SER A 171 -2.48 -11.59 -9.07
C SER A 171 -3.79 -10.79 -9.10
N LYS A 172 -4.18 -10.29 -10.26
CA LYS A 172 -5.47 -9.60 -10.51
C LYS A 172 -6.69 -10.41 -10.03
N ARG A 173 -6.61 -11.74 -10.09
CA ARG A 173 -7.68 -12.64 -9.60
C ARG A 173 -8.00 -12.50 -8.11
N TYR A 174 -7.06 -11.94 -7.33
CA TYR A 174 -7.21 -11.78 -5.88
C TYR A 174 -7.79 -10.42 -5.50
N ALA A 175 -8.00 -9.54 -6.47
CA ALA A 175 -8.57 -8.23 -6.23
C ALA A 175 -10.07 -8.31 -5.91
N ASP A 176 -10.51 -7.51 -4.95
CA ASP A 176 -11.94 -7.30 -4.66
C ASP A 176 -12.53 -6.28 -5.65
N ILE A 177 -11.68 -5.34 -6.13
CA ILE A 177 -12.07 -4.28 -7.07
C ILE A 177 -10.99 -4.17 -8.16
N ILE A 178 -11.41 -4.10 -9.42
CA ILE A 178 -10.53 -3.80 -10.57
C ILE A 178 -10.92 -2.42 -11.09
N ILE A 179 -9.93 -1.50 -11.14
CA ILE A 179 -10.15 -0.14 -11.65
C ILE A 179 -9.46 -0.03 -13.01
N PRO A 180 -10.24 0.08 -14.11
CA PRO A 180 -9.67 0.40 -15.42
C PRO A 180 -9.14 1.84 -15.46
N GLU A 181 -8.08 2.08 -16.24
CA GLU A 181 -7.47 3.39 -16.47
C GLU A 181 -6.88 4.09 -15.23
N GLY A 182 -6.89 3.44 -14.08
CA GLY A 182 -6.32 3.94 -12.84
C GLY A 182 -7.05 5.15 -12.26
N GLY A 183 -6.31 6.12 -11.79
CA GLY A 183 -6.87 7.32 -11.15
C GLY A 183 -7.69 8.24 -12.06
N TYR A 184 -7.71 8.00 -13.37
CA TYR A 184 -8.57 8.75 -14.31
C TYR A 184 -10.01 8.24 -14.37
N ASN A 185 -10.30 7.08 -13.78
CA ASN A 185 -11.66 6.58 -13.62
C ASN A 185 -12.34 7.24 -12.42
N ASP A 186 -12.89 8.43 -12.63
CA ASP A 186 -13.50 9.22 -11.55
C ASP A 186 -14.68 8.49 -10.91
N VAL A 187 -15.52 7.78 -11.68
CA VAL A 187 -16.67 7.01 -11.14
C VAL A 187 -16.19 5.90 -10.21
N GLY A 188 -15.18 5.13 -10.63
CA GLY A 188 -14.58 4.08 -9.80
C GLY A 188 -13.94 4.65 -8.53
N MET A 189 -13.26 5.79 -8.65
CA MET A 189 -12.66 6.48 -7.50
C MET A 189 -13.71 7.00 -6.52
N ASP A 190 -14.81 7.58 -7.00
CA ASP A 190 -15.90 8.07 -6.16
C ASP A 190 -16.56 6.93 -5.37
N LEU A 191 -16.81 5.79 -5.98
CA LEU A 191 -17.37 4.62 -5.28
C LEU A 191 -16.46 4.14 -4.14
N ILE A 192 -15.14 4.03 -4.40
CA ILE A 192 -14.17 3.60 -3.39
C ILE A 192 -14.08 4.61 -2.25
N THR A 193 -13.93 5.90 -2.59
CA THR A 193 -13.75 6.95 -1.58
C THR A 193 -15.01 7.16 -0.74
N CYS A 194 -16.19 7.04 -1.33
CA CYS A 194 -17.47 7.07 -0.61
C CYS A 194 -17.55 5.92 0.40
N LYS A 195 -17.21 4.68 0.00
CA LYS A 195 -17.19 3.53 0.89
C LYS A 195 -16.20 3.70 2.05
N LEU A 196 -14.99 4.20 1.77
CA LEU A 196 -13.98 4.42 2.79
C LEU A 196 -14.39 5.49 3.82
N ARG A 197 -14.97 6.60 3.36
CA ARG A 197 -15.50 7.63 4.25
C ARG A 197 -16.62 7.08 5.15
N SER A 198 -17.50 6.25 4.60
CA SER A 198 -18.58 5.60 5.38
C SER A 198 -18.03 4.69 6.48
N ILE A 199 -16.97 3.92 6.19
CA ILE A 199 -16.33 3.04 7.17
C ILE A 199 -15.69 3.86 8.29
N LEU A 200 -14.93 4.90 7.94
CA LEU A 200 -14.27 5.77 8.91
C LEU A 200 -15.28 6.53 9.80
N ALA A 201 -16.40 6.99 9.24
CA ALA A 201 -17.44 7.64 10.01
C ALA A 201 -18.17 6.68 10.96
N GLY A 202 -18.36 5.41 10.57
CA GLY A 202 -18.94 4.38 11.42
C GLY A 202 -18.03 4.01 12.60
N SER A 203 -16.74 3.88 12.37
CA SER A 203 -15.75 3.62 13.43
C SER A 203 -15.67 4.76 14.47
N ALA A 204 -15.78 6.01 14.04
CA ALA A 204 -15.78 7.16 14.94
C ALA A 204 -17.04 7.22 15.83
N ALA A 205 -18.17 6.71 15.35
CA ALA A 205 -19.43 6.69 16.11
C ALA A 205 -19.46 5.57 17.17
N GLU A 206 -18.71 4.50 16.99
CA GLU A 206 -18.59 3.41 17.98
C GLU A 206 -17.70 3.79 19.17
N ASP A 207 -16.72 4.66 18.97
CA ASP A 207 -15.81 5.16 20.02
C ASP A 207 -16.48 6.22 20.94
N GLU A 208 -17.63 6.79 20.58
CA GLU A 208 -18.35 7.82 21.32
C GLU A 208 -19.51 7.29 22.19
N ILE A 209 -19.71 5.98 22.35
CA ILE A 209 -20.75 5.45 23.23
C ILE A 209 -20.31 5.63 24.70
N PRO A 210 -20.90 6.56 25.47
CA PRO A 210 -20.55 6.73 26.88
C PRO A 210 -21.03 5.50 27.65
N ILE A 211 -20.14 4.89 28.41
CA ILE A 211 -20.48 3.87 29.39
C ILE A 211 -21.31 4.56 30.45
N HIS A 212 -22.63 4.41 30.41
CA HIS A 212 -23.47 4.79 31.54
C HIS A 212 -23.13 3.89 32.72
N SER A 213 -22.41 4.45 33.70
CA SER A 213 -22.28 3.87 35.03
C SER A 213 -23.63 3.92 35.72
N ASP A 214 -24.31 2.79 35.77
CA ASP A 214 -25.49 2.62 36.61
C ASP A 214 -25.10 2.88 38.08
N GLY A 215 -25.49 4.05 38.57
CA GLY A 215 -25.42 4.42 39.96
C GLY A 215 -26.36 3.56 40.77
N SER A 216 -25.80 2.71 41.58
CA SER A 216 -26.49 1.95 42.61
C SER A 216 -27.30 2.88 43.52
N ASN A 217 -28.61 2.85 43.44
CA ASN A 217 -29.49 3.48 44.42
C ASN A 217 -29.84 2.45 45.47
N GLY A 218 -29.15 2.54 46.61
CA GLY A 218 -29.47 1.84 47.84
C GLY A 218 -30.82 2.34 48.41
N SER A 219 -31.79 1.50 48.41
CA SER A 219 -33.05 1.76 49.13
C SER A 219 -32.92 1.31 50.57
N ASP A 220 -32.78 2.29 51.42
CA ASP A 220 -33.02 2.21 52.86
C ASP A 220 -34.49 1.82 53.14
N ARG A 221 -34.74 0.73 53.86
CA ARG A 221 -36.03 0.39 54.48
C ARG A 221 -35.82 0.28 55.97
N SER A 222 -36.00 1.41 56.62
CA SER A 222 -36.24 1.44 58.06
C SER A 222 -37.78 1.45 58.32
N GLN A 223 -38.18 0.45 59.06
CA GLN A 223 -39.26 0.40 60.11
C GLN A 223 -40.45 1.34 59.98
N VAL A 224 -41.67 0.78 60.08
CA VAL A 224 -42.66 1.22 61.13
C VAL A 224 -43.59 0.07 61.48
N ARG A 225 -43.83 -0.08 62.72
CA ARG A 225 -44.76 -0.91 63.52
C ARG A 225 -46.20 -0.55 63.21
N GLY A 226 -47.08 -1.49 63.45
CA GLY A 226 -48.52 -1.38 63.61
C GLY A 226 -49.16 -2.75 63.62
#